data_26aadf6ca40bd44bd9c6570fb50b6460
#
_entry.id   26aadf6ca40bd44bd9c6570fb50b6460
#
_cell.length_a   1.000
_cell.length_b   1.000
_cell.length_c   1.000
_cell.angle_alpha   90.00
_cell.angle_beta   90.00
_cell.angle_gamma   90.00
#
_symmetry.space_group_name_H-M   'P 1'
#
loop_
_entity.id
_entity.type
_entity.pdbx_description
1 polymer ?
#
loop_
_entity_poly.entity_id
_entity_poly.type
_entity_poly.pdbx_seq_one_letter_code
_entity_poly.pdbx_strand_id
1 'polypeptide(L)'
;HQPYAFETHPNDFVRLANLAKQEPEIFSSIRYLHSTFDAINKETMHTFLSASKHDNPVFLQIYGQSECGPMIWKKHRLSTLAATDAREMGIGMPGLSKARIADENGNECPAGIPGRIHFLSKGRALTYYKEEDRFNKEVYGNWWDTGDWGLMNEEGNLFLHDRQVDLIDKIESNLAIEDLLLDQHDFLDEVVIIRDKSGKPQPILALADNAEMDWSAWWASIVDLPFLNEPILMAYDEIPRTATMKVQRLALERDLAK
;
A
#
# COMPACT_ATOMS: atom_id res chain seq x y z
N HIS A 1 18.14 -18.86 16.84
CA HIS A 1 17.33 -19.38 15.74
C HIS A 1 17.74 -18.69 14.44
N GLN A 2 17.63 -19.42 13.33
CA GLN A 2 17.88 -18.89 11.98
C GLN A 2 16.59 -19.07 11.18
N PRO A 3 15.63 -18.10 11.25
CA PRO A 3 14.39 -18.18 10.51
C PRO A 3 14.66 -18.15 9.01
N TYR A 4 13.92 -18.96 8.25
CA TYR A 4 14.05 -19.04 6.80
C TYR A 4 13.04 -18.18 6.06
N ALA A 5 11.93 -17.86 6.72
CA ALA A 5 10.89 -16.97 6.24
C ALA A 5 10.50 -15.97 7.33
N PHE A 6 10.15 -14.78 6.90
CA PHE A 6 9.65 -13.69 7.75
C PHE A 6 8.44 -13.05 7.10
N GLU A 7 7.36 -12.95 7.84
CA GLU A 7 6.11 -12.33 7.39
C GLU A 7 5.63 -11.31 8.41
N THR A 8 5.32 -10.11 7.94
CA THR A 8 4.70 -9.06 8.75
C THR A 8 3.98 -8.04 7.87
N HIS A 9 3.42 -7.00 8.49
CA HIS A 9 2.78 -5.89 7.81
C HIS A 9 3.79 -4.95 7.15
N PRO A 10 3.42 -4.21 6.09
CA PRO A 10 4.29 -3.21 5.46
C PRO A 10 4.89 -2.21 6.45
N ASN A 11 4.09 -1.67 7.36
CA ASN A 11 4.54 -0.69 8.34
C ASN A 11 5.57 -1.25 9.34
N ASP A 12 5.46 -2.54 9.69
CA ASP A 12 6.49 -3.18 10.50
C ASP A 12 7.80 -3.35 9.73
N PHE A 13 7.71 -3.66 8.42
CA PHE A 13 8.89 -3.68 7.56
C PHE A 13 9.56 -2.31 7.50
N VAL A 14 8.79 -1.22 7.31
CA VAL A 14 9.33 0.15 7.30
C VAL A 14 10.05 0.46 8.61
N ARG A 15 9.42 0.19 9.76
CA ARG A 15 10.04 0.42 11.09
C ARG A 15 11.28 -0.43 11.33
N LEU A 16 11.29 -1.67 10.86
CA LEU A 16 12.44 -2.57 10.99
C LEU A 16 13.54 -2.29 9.94
N ALA A 17 13.27 -1.47 8.92
CA ALA A 17 14.25 -1.18 7.87
C ALA A 17 15.52 -0.52 8.43
N ASN A 18 15.39 0.40 9.41
CA ASN A 18 16.53 1.01 10.06
C ASN A 18 17.39 -0.03 10.83
N LEU A 19 16.75 -0.95 11.53
CA LEU A 19 17.46 -2.07 12.18
C LEU A 19 18.14 -2.97 11.13
N ALA A 20 17.47 -3.27 10.03
CA ALA A 20 18.04 -4.10 8.95
C ALA A 20 19.23 -3.43 8.26
N LYS A 21 19.25 -2.09 8.16
CA LYS A 21 20.40 -1.31 7.67
C LYS A 21 21.57 -1.35 8.65
N GLN A 22 21.31 -1.21 9.97
CA GLN A 22 22.33 -1.16 11.00
C GLN A 22 22.87 -2.55 11.38
N GLU A 23 22.02 -3.55 11.46
CA GLU A 23 22.32 -4.91 11.89
C GLU A 23 21.79 -5.96 10.88
N PRO A 24 22.27 -5.96 9.63
CA PRO A 24 21.76 -6.85 8.58
C PRO A 24 21.89 -8.34 8.92
N GLU A 25 22.81 -8.69 9.81
CA GLU A 25 23.03 -10.07 10.27
C GLU A 25 21.78 -10.72 10.89
N ILE A 26 20.92 -9.92 11.51
CA ILE A 26 19.66 -10.39 12.12
C ILE A 26 18.77 -11.03 11.06
N PHE A 27 18.75 -10.48 9.83
CA PHE A 27 17.92 -10.92 8.72
C PHE A 27 18.65 -11.83 7.72
N SER A 28 19.92 -12.13 7.96
CA SER A 28 20.81 -12.81 7.00
C SER A 28 20.35 -14.22 6.61
N SER A 29 19.66 -14.94 7.48
CA SER A 29 19.15 -16.30 7.24
C SER A 29 17.81 -16.34 6.51
N ILE A 30 17.16 -15.18 6.30
CA ILE A 30 15.82 -15.12 5.71
C ILE A 30 15.93 -15.15 4.19
N ARG A 31 15.31 -16.14 3.57
CA ARG A 31 15.18 -16.28 2.12
C ARG A 31 13.87 -15.75 1.58
N TYR A 32 12.78 -15.88 2.34
CA TYR A 32 11.45 -15.48 1.95
C TYR A 32 10.92 -14.39 2.89
N LEU A 33 10.62 -13.25 2.32
CA LEU A 33 10.02 -12.10 2.99
C LEU A 33 8.60 -11.94 2.46
N HIS A 34 7.60 -11.91 3.32
CA HIS A 34 6.21 -11.80 2.94
C HIS A 34 5.60 -10.54 3.52
N SER A 35 5.11 -9.66 2.65
CA SER A 35 4.32 -8.49 3.02
C SER A 35 2.89 -8.69 2.58
N THR A 36 1.97 -8.56 3.52
CA THR A 36 0.53 -8.71 3.30
C THR A 36 -0.21 -7.48 3.80
N PHE A 37 -1.46 -7.29 3.38
CA PHE A 37 -2.41 -6.26 3.83
C PHE A 37 -2.31 -4.88 3.17
N ASP A 38 -1.15 -4.43 2.71
CA ASP A 38 -0.97 -3.12 2.07
C ASP A 38 0.22 -3.13 1.11
N ALA A 39 0.40 -2.03 0.36
CA ALA A 39 1.58 -1.84 -0.47
C ALA A 39 2.81 -1.54 0.40
N ILE A 40 4.00 -1.69 -0.17
CA ILE A 40 5.28 -1.44 0.50
C ILE A 40 6.24 -0.78 -0.49
N ASN A 41 6.99 0.22 -0.04
CA ASN A 41 7.93 0.95 -0.87
C ASN A 41 9.15 0.11 -1.29
N LYS A 42 9.81 0.54 -2.37
CA LYS A 42 10.95 -0.19 -2.95
C LYS A 42 12.19 -0.18 -2.08
N GLU A 43 12.45 0.91 -1.39
CA GLU A 43 13.62 1.06 -0.51
C GLU A 43 13.57 0.03 0.64
N THR A 44 12.41 -0.12 1.26
CA THR A 44 12.19 -1.14 2.30
C THR A 44 12.41 -2.55 1.75
N MET A 45 11.82 -2.89 0.59
CA MET A 45 12.04 -4.19 -0.05
C MET A 45 13.53 -4.43 -0.36
N HIS A 46 14.22 -3.41 -0.88
CA HIS A 46 15.65 -3.46 -1.19
C HIS A 46 16.49 -3.75 0.06
N THR A 47 16.21 -3.05 1.14
CA THR A 47 16.92 -3.19 2.43
C THR A 47 16.88 -4.64 2.92
N PHE A 48 15.71 -5.25 2.98
CA PHE A 48 15.58 -6.63 3.48
C PHE A 48 16.12 -7.68 2.50
N LEU A 49 15.94 -7.49 1.20
CA LEU A 49 16.52 -8.39 0.20
C LEU A 49 18.04 -8.35 0.24
N SER A 50 18.64 -7.16 0.48
CA SER A 50 20.08 -6.97 0.57
C SER A 50 20.68 -7.55 1.88
N ALA A 51 19.91 -7.56 2.97
CA ALA A 51 20.34 -8.14 4.25
C ALA A 51 20.44 -9.68 4.21
N SER A 52 19.72 -10.33 3.30
CA SER A 52 19.74 -11.80 3.14
C SER A 52 21.08 -12.27 2.57
N LYS A 53 21.64 -13.36 3.13
CA LYS A 53 22.83 -14.06 2.57
C LYS A 53 22.51 -15.18 1.58
N HIS A 54 21.24 -15.37 1.25
CA HIS A 54 20.86 -16.32 0.21
C HIS A 54 21.11 -15.77 -1.19
N ASP A 55 21.49 -16.60 -2.15
CA ASP A 55 21.78 -16.20 -3.53
C ASP A 55 20.60 -15.58 -4.27
N ASN A 56 19.37 -15.93 -3.91
CA ASN A 56 18.15 -15.46 -4.56
C ASN A 56 17.02 -15.26 -3.55
N PRO A 57 17.14 -14.28 -2.64
CA PRO A 57 16.05 -13.98 -1.73
C PRO A 57 14.83 -13.46 -2.52
N VAL A 58 13.66 -13.65 -1.94
CA VAL A 58 12.38 -13.27 -2.54
C VAL A 58 11.62 -12.42 -1.55
N PHE A 59 11.17 -11.25 -2.00
CA PHE A 59 10.14 -10.48 -1.31
C PHE A 59 8.81 -10.73 -2.02
N LEU A 60 7.85 -11.32 -1.32
CA LEU A 60 6.52 -11.63 -1.82
C LEU A 60 5.54 -10.59 -1.30
N GLN A 61 5.01 -9.79 -2.21
CA GLN A 61 3.91 -8.88 -1.95
C GLN A 61 2.60 -9.59 -2.27
N ILE A 62 1.65 -9.56 -1.32
CA ILE A 62 0.36 -10.22 -1.44
C ILE A 62 -0.75 -9.20 -1.21
N TYR A 63 -1.64 -9.08 -2.17
CA TYR A 63 -2.83 -8.24 -2.08
C TYR A 63 -4.09 -9.10 -2.02
N GLY A 64 -4.97 -8.76 -1.10
CA GLY A 64 -6.23 -9.45 -0.88
C GLY A 64 -7.02 -8.82 0.26
N GLN A 65 -8.15 -9.44 0.59
CA GLN A 65 -9.06 -8.99 1.64
C GLN A 65 -9.61 -10.17 2.41
N SER A 66 -10.08 -9.94 3.64
CA SER A 66 -10.69 -10.99 4.48
C SER A 66 -11.86 -11.68 3.79
N GLU A 67 -12.60 -10.96 2.95
CA GLU A 67 -13.75 -11.46 2.20
C GLU A 67 -13.38 -12.45 1.09
N CYS A 68 -12.19 -12.34 0.53
CA CYS A 68 -11.75 -13.12 -0.63
C CYS A 68 -10.49 -13.95 -0.39
N GLY A 69 -9.75 -13.67 0.69
CA GLY A 69 -8.43 -14.21 0.95
C GLY A 69 -7.34 -13.55 0.10
N PRO A 70 -6.13 -14.15 0.02
CA PRO A 70 -5.05 -13.67 -0.83
C PRO A 70 -5.44 -13.86 -2.31
N MET A 71 -5.43 -12.78 -3.09
CA MET A 71 -5.96 -12.77 -4.46
C MET A 71 -4.88 -12.61 -5.51
N ILE A 72 -4.01 -11.65 -5.29
CA ILE A 72 -2.99 -11.20 -6.22
C ILE A 72 -1.64 -11.32 -5.51
N TRP A 73 -0.61 -11.65 -6.25
CA TRP A 73 0.73 -11.74 -5.69
C TRP A 73 1.80 -11.37 -6.70
N LYS A 74 2.88 -10.78 -6.19
CA LYS A 74 4.07 -10.45 -6.96
C LYS A 74 5.33 -10.83 -6.20
N LYS A 75 6.29 -11.40 -6.94
CA LYS A 75 7.63 -11.68 -6.43
C LYS A 75 8.58 -10.57 -6.83
N HIS A 76 9.25 -9.99 -5.85
CA HIS A 76 10.33 -9.04 -6.07
C HIS A 76 11.68 -9.69 -5.77
N ARG A 77 12.70 -9.32 -6.53
CA ARG A 77 14.09 -9.73 -6.37
C ARG A 77 14.99 -8.53 -6.57
N LEU A 78 16.17 -8.52 -5.96
CA LEU A 78 17.14 -7.43 -6.14
C LEU A 78 17.41 -7.11 -7.63
N SER A 79 17.53 -8.15 -8.47
CA SER A 79 17.82 -8.00 -9.89
C SER A 79 16.73 -7.29 -10.71
N THR A 80 15.49 -7.27 -10.22
CA THR A 80 14.33 -6.69 -10.94
C THR A 80 13.72 -5.50 -10.23
N LEU A 81 14.06 -5.29 -8.96
CA LEU A 81 13.38 -4.33 -8.09
C LEU A 81 13.47 -2.88 -8.60
N ALA A 82 14.62 -2.48 -9.13
CA ALA A 82 14.84 -1.12 -9.64
C ALA A 82 13.86 -0.74 -10.76
N ALA A 83 13.53 -1.71 -11.64
CA ALA A 83 12.61 -1.51 -12.76
C ALA A 83 11.13 -1.77 -12.39
N THR A 84 10.85 -2.16 -11.14
CA THR A 84 9.49 -2.50 -10.69
C THR A 84 8.79 -1.28 -10.12
N ASP A 85 7.51 -1.11 -10.46
CA ASP A 85 6.61 -0.22 -9.73
C ASP A 85 6.14 -0.92 -8.44
N ALA A 86 6.26 -0.24 -7.29
CA ALA A 86 5.81 -0.77 -6.00
C ALA A 86 4.29 -0.99 -5.95
N ARG A 87 3.55 -0.26 -6.77
CA ARG A 87 2.09 -0.36 -6.90
C ARG A 87 1.63 -1.52 -7.78
N GLU A 88 2.51 -2.12 -8.55
CA GLU A 88 2.20 -3.30 -9.32
C GLU A 88 2.06 -4.52 -8.40
N MET A 89 0.82 -4.89 -8.13
CA MET A 89 0.48 -6.04 -7.26
C MET A 89 0.68 -7.39 -7.97
N GLY A 90 0.81 -7.41 -9.30
CA GLY A 90 0.96 -8.61 -10.12
C GLY A 90 -0.35 -9.14 -10.66
N ILE A 91 -0.48 -10.47 -10.72
CA ILE A 91 -1.60 -11.18 -11.34
C ILE A 91 -2.32 -12.08 -10.36
N GLY A 92 -3.56 -12.45 -10.70
CA GLY A 92 -4.34 -13.44 -9.95
C GLY A 92 -3.72 -14.83 -9.97
N MET A 93 -4.10 -15.65 -9.00
CA MET A 93 -3.66 -17.05 -8.92
C MET A 93 -4.42 -17.89 -9.95
N PRO A 94 -3.73 -18.51 -10.93
CA PRO A 94 -4.39 -19.30 -11.97
C PRO A 94 -5.34 -20.36 -11.41
N GLY A 95 -6.59 -20.36 -11.87
CA GLY A 95 -7.63 -21.30 -11.45
C GLY A 95 -8.26 -21.06 -10.07
N LEU A 96 -7.74 -20.10 -9.28
CA LEU A 96 -8.24 -19.76 -7.93
C LEU A 96 -8.88 -18.39 -7.89
N SER A 97 -8.19 -17.37 -8.43
CA SER A 97 -8.61 -16.00 -8.33
C SER A 97 -8.42 -15.25 -9.64
N LYS A 98 -9.25 -14.23 -9.86
CA LYS A 98 -9.13 -13.26 -10.94
C LYS A 98 -9.41 -11.86 -10.39
N ALA A 99 -8.76 -10.86 -10.98
CA ALA A 99 -9.10 -9.46 -10.79
C ALA A 99 -9.60 -8.86 -12.11
N ARG A 100 -10.38 -7.80 -12.02
CA ARG A 100 -10.71 -6.89 -13.13
C ARG A 100 -10.84 -5.48 -12.60
N ILE A 101 -10.77 -4.52 -13.51
CA ILE A 101 -11.17 -3.14 -13.23
C ILE A 101 -12.59 -2.94 -13.74
N ALA A 102 -13.43 -2.26 -12.97
CA ALA A 102 -14.83 -2.03 -13.31
C ALA A 102 -15.21 -0.55 -13.13
N ASP A 103 -16.19 -0.11 -13.93
CA ASP A 103 -16.86 1.17 -13.76
C ASP A 103 -17.85 1.16 -12.57
N GLU A 104 -18.53 2.27 -12.34
CA GLU A 104 -19.52 2.41 -11.26
C GLU A 104 -20.73 1.47 -11.42
N ASN A 105 -20.99 0.99 -12.63
CA ASN A 105 -22.08 0.05 -12.93
C ASN A 105 -21.63 -1.41 -12.84
N GLY A 106 -20.36 -1.66 -12.55
CA GLY A 106 -19.77 -2.98 -12.49
C GLY A 106 -19.39 -3.57 -13.86
N ASN A 107 -19.37 -2.78 -14.94
CA ASN A 107 -18.88 -3.20 -16.24
C ASN A 107 -17.36 -3.17 -16.27
N GLU A 108 -16.74 -4.12 -16.96
CA GLU A 108 -15.29 -4.20 -17.08
C GLU A 108 -14.73 -3.05 -17.91
N CYS A 109 -13.70 -2.38 -17.36
CA CYS A 109 -13.00 -1.29 -18.04
C CYS A 109 -11.91 -1.85 -18.98
N PRO A 110 -11.59 -1.14 -20.09
CA PRO A 110 -10.41 -1.45 -20.90
C PRO A 110 -9.11 -1.34 -20.10
N ALA A 111 -8.06 -2.04 -20.56
CA ALA A 111 -6.71 -1.92 -20.00
C ALA A 111 -6.25 -0.45 -20.01
N GLY A 112 -5.54 -0.06 -18.95
CA GLY A 112 -5.04 1.30 -18.75
C GLY A 112 -6.08 2.33 -18.26
N ILE A 113 -7.36 1.95 -18.15
CA ILE A 113 -8.40 2.84 -17.60
C ILE A 113 -8.58 2.53 -16.11
N PRO A 114 -8.35 3.53 -15.22
CA PRO A 114 -8.56 3.35 -13.79
C PRO A 114 -10.04 3.13 -13.43
N GLY A 115 -10.28 2.36 -12.38
CA GLY A 115 -11.62 2.07 -11.90
C GLY A 115 -11.60 1.26 -10.59
N ARG A 116 -12.75 0.73 -10.22
CA ARG A 116 -12.93 -0.12 -9.06
C ARG A 116 -12.26 -1.47 -9.26
N ILE A 117 -11.51 -1.94 -8.27
CA ILE A 117 -10.90 -3.27 -8.32
C ILE A 117 -11.94 -4.29 -7.87
N HIS A 118 -12.28 -5.21 -8.76
CA HIS A 118 -13.19 -6.32 -8.48
C HIS A 118 -12.43 -7.65 -8.43
N PHE A 119 -12.76 -8.50 -7.45
CA PHE A 119 -12.22 -9.84 -7.33
C PHE A 119 -13.25 -10.93 -7.63
N LEU A 120 -12.80 -11.98 -8.29
CA LEU A 120 -13.50 -13.26 -8.42
C LEU A 120 -12.70 -14.32 -7.68
N SER A 121 -13.23 -14.80 -6.55
CA SER A 121 -12.59 -15.80 -5.70
C SER A 121 -13.52 -16.96 -5.41
N LYS A 122 -13.01 -18.18 -5.47
CA LYS A 122 -13.73 -19.38 -4.99
C LYS A 122 -13.84 -19.40 -3.46
N GLY A 123 -12.98 -18.65 -2.76
CA GLY A 123 -12.95 -18.55 -1.31
C GLY A 123 -13.72 -17.34 -0.77
N ARG A 124 -14.50 -16.62 -1.62
CA ARG A 124 -15.24 -15.45 -1.13
C ARG A 124 -16.20 -15.86 0.00
N ALA A 125 -16.24 -15.02 1.06
CA ALA A 125 -17.22 -15.13 2.13
C ALA A 125 -18.64 -15.18 1.57
N LEU A 126 -19.53 -15.87 2.26
CA LEU A 126 -20.91 -16.01 1.83
C LEU A 126 -21.72 -14.76 2.14
N THR A 127 -21.44 -14.12 3.28
CA THR A 127 -22.11 -12.90 3.75
C THR A 127 -21.38 -12.37 5.01
N TYR A 128 -21.77 -11.18 5.47
CA TYR A 128 -21.45 -10.68 6.81
C TYR A 128 -22.52 -11.11 7.80
N TYR A 129 -22.11 -11.57 8.98
CA TYR A 129 -23.04 -11.99 10.02
C TYR A 129 -23.94 -10.84 10.47
N LYS A 130 -25.25 -10.97 10.27
CA LYS A 130 -26.28 -9.95 10.55
C LYS A 130 -26.13 -8.62 9.79
N GLU A 131 -25.38 -8.60 8.69
CA GLU A 131 -25.12 -7.42 7.87
C GLU A 131 -25.19 -7.78 6.38
N GLU A 132 -26.16 -8.62 5.98
CA GLU A 132 -26.32 -9.14 4.62
C GLU A 132 -26.47 -8.00 3.61
N ASP A 133 -27.24 -6.96 3.94
CA ASP A 133 -27.46 -5.82 3.06
C ASP A 133 -26.15 -5.05 2.76
N ARG A 134 -25.29 -4.94 3.78
CA ARG A 134 -23.97 -4.34 3.62
C ARG A 134 -23.09 -5.17 2.71
N PHE A 135 -23.08 -6.49 2.91
CA PHE A 135 -22.32 -7.41 2.05
C PHE A 135 -22.79 -7.35 0.61
N ASN A 136 -24.10 -7.39 0.38
CA ASN A 136 -24.69 -7.45 -0.95
C ASN A 136 -24.45 -6.18 -1.79
N LYS A 137 -24.17 -5.04 -1.16
CA LYS A 137 -23.82 -3.79 -1.89
C LYS A 137 -22.52 -3.89 -2.65
N GLU A 138 -21.59 -4.73 -2.19
CA GLU A 138 -20.28 -4.92 -2.82
C GLU A 138 -20.25 -6.10 -3.79
N VAL A 139 -21.43 -6.76 -4.03
CA VAL A 139 -21.53 -7.94 -4.90
C VAL A 139 -22.07 -7.56 -6.29
N TYR A 140 -21.25 -7.75 -7.31
CA TYR A 140 -21.58 -7.55 -8.73
C TYR A 140 -21.59 -8.90 -9.47
N GLY A 141 -22.70 -9.63 -9.37
CA GLY A 141 -22.80 -11.02 -9.83
C GLY A 141 -21.85 -11.94 -9.07
N ASN A 142 -20.85 -12.51 -9.74
CA ASN A 142 -19.83 -13.33 -9.10
C ASN A 142 -18.61 -12.53 -8.60
N TRP A 143 -18.57 -11.23 -8.88
CA TRP A 143 -17.47 -10.35 -8.52
C TRP A 143 -17.74 -9.65 -7.19
N TRP A 144 -16.66 -9.36 -6.48
CA TRP A 144 -16.63 -8.61 -5.23
C TRP A 144 -15.92 -7.28 -5.46
N ASP A 145 -16.58 -6.15 -5.17
CA ASP A 145 -15.94 -4.83 -5.14
C ASP A 145 -15.09 -4.73 -3.88
N THR A 146 -13.81 -4.51 -4.04
CA THR A 146 -12.86 -4.44 -2.92
C THR A 146 -12.92 -3.13 -2.15
N GLY A 147 -13.56 -2.11 -2.70
CA GLY A 147 -13.50 -0.73 -2.20
C GLY A 147 -12.16 -0.04 -2.52
N ASP A 148 -11.30 -0.69 -3.30
CA ASP A 148 -10.03 -0.14 -3.75
C ASP A 148 -10.12 0.32 -5.21
N TRP A 149 -9.24 1.25 -5.58
CA TRP A 149 -9.14 1.88 -6.89
C TRP A 149 -7.80 1.56 -7.53
N GLY A 150 -7.79 1.31 -8.81
CA GLY A 150 -6.57 0.97 -9.54
C GLY A 150 -6.77 0.80 -11.03
N LEU A 151 -5.77 0.29 -11.70
CA LEU A 151 -5.84 -0.06 -13.12
C LEU A 151 -5.25 -1.44 -13.39
N MET A 152 -5.53 -1.98 -14.56
CA MET A 152 -4.89 -3.18 -15.09
C MET A 152 -4.25 -2.86 -16.43
N ASN A 153 -2.99 -3.28 -16.63
CA ASN A 153 -2.33 -3.08 -17.91
C ASN A 153 -2.70 -4.17 -18.93
N GLU A 154 -2.16 -4.07 -20.16
CA GLU A 154 -2.45 -5.01 -21.24
C GLU A 154 -1.97 -6.44 -20.95
N GLU A 155 -0.94 -6.60 -20.11
CA GLU A 155 -0.42 -7.89 -19.66
C GLU A 155 -1.26 -8.51 -18.52
N GLY A 156 -2.26 -7.79 -18.01
CA GLY A 156 -3.13 -8.24 -16.92
C GLY A 156 -2.54 -8.05 -15.52
N ASN A 157 -1.47 -7.25 -15.38
CA ASN A 157 -0.95 -6.86 -14.07
C ASN A 157 -1.84 -5.78 -13.46
N LEU A 158 -2.18 -5.97 -12.18
CA LEU A 158 -2.96 -5.02 -11.39
C LEU A 158 -2.04 -3.99 -10.74
N PHE A 159 -2.41 -2.73 -10.85
CA PHE A 159 -1.78 -1.59 -10.15
C PHE A 159 -2.77 -1.02 -9.15
N LEU A 160 -2.38 -1.03 -7.89
CA LEU A 160 -3.17 -0.45 -6.80
C LEU A 160 -2.87 1.05 -6.69
N HIS A 161 -3.92 1.88 -6.74
CA HIS A 161 -3.77 3.33 -6.54
C HIS A 161 -4.15 3.73 -5.12
N ASP A 162 -5.44 3.64 -4.75
CA ASP A 162 -5.96 4.10 -3.47
C ASP A 162 -7.19 3.28 -3.04
N ARG A 163 -7.73 3.59 -1.86
CA ARG A 163 -9.09 3.23 -1.52
C ARG A 163 -10.07 4.23 -2.14
N GLN A 164 -11.23 3.74 -2.60
CA GLN A 164 -12.25 4.61 -3.20
C GLN A 164 -12.66 5.76 -2.27
N VAL A 165 -12.69 5.52 -0.95
CA VAL A 165 -13.05 6.52 0.06
C VAL A 165 -11.96 7.56 0.31
N ASP A 166 -10.72 7.29 -0.10
CA ASP A 166 -9.55 8.15 0.13
C ASP A 166 -9.17 8.99 -1.10
N LEU A 167 -9.87 8.82 -2.23
CA LEU A 167 -9.61 9.58 -3.46
C LEU A 167 -9.74 11.08 -3.24
N ILE A 168 -8.74 11.83 -3.67
CA ILE A 168 -8.71 13.30 -3.61
C ILE A 168 -8.75 13.86 -5.03
N ASP A 169 -9.58 14.88 -5.26
CA ASP A 169 -9.70 15.50 -6.58
C ASP A 169 -8.34 15.96 -7.11
N LYS A 170 -8.04 15.66 -8.37
CA LYS A 170 -6.78 15.97 -9.09
C LYS A 170 -5.54 15.24 -8.57
N ILE A 171 -5.67 14.29 -7.68
CA ILE A 171 -4.61 13.35 -7.32
C ILE A 171 -4.95 11.99 -7.91
N GLU A 172 -4.07 11.44 -8.72
CA GLU A 172 -4.25 10.12 -9.33
C GLU A 172 -4.10 9.00 -8.29
N SER A 173 -3.11 9.15 -7.40
CA SER A 173 -2.88 8.24 -6.29
C SER A 173 -2.17 8.93 -5.13
N ASN A 174 -2.83 8.99 -3.97
CA ASN A 174 -2.22 9.48 -2.73
C ASN A 174 -1.07 8.58 -2.29
N LEU A 175 -1.31 7.27 -2.35
CA LEU A 175 -0.32 6.26 -1.97
C LEU A 175 0.95 6.33 -2.81
N ALA A 176 0.85 6.64 -4.12
CA ALA A 176 2.03 6.80 -4.98
C ALA A 176 2.87 8.02 -4.58
N ILE A 177 2.21 9.11 -4.19
CA ILE A 177 2.90 10.33 -3.72
C ILE A 177 3.54 10.06 -2.35
N GLU A 178 2.83 9.39 -1.44
CA GLU A 178 3.33 9.03 -0.12
C GLU A 178 4.58 8.16 -0.20
N ASP A 179 4.56 7.12 -1.04
CA ASP A 179 5.72 6.27 -1.27
C ASP A 179 6.90 7.03 -1.86
N LEU A 180 6.62 7.89 -2.86
CA LEU A 180 7.66 8.70 -3.49
C LEU A 180 8.36 9.60 -2.44
N LEU A 181 7.58 10.26 -1.58
CA LEU A 181 8.11 11.15 -0.56
C LEU A 181 8.87 10.39 0.53
N LEU A 182 8.39 9.21 0.93
CA LEU A 182 9.12 8.33 1.86
C LEU A 182 10.42 7.81 1.27
N ASP A 183 10.43 7.44 -0.03
CA ASP A 183 11.65 6.97 -0.71
C ASP A 183 12.72 8.08 -0.85
N GLN A 184 12.31 9.37 -0.85
CA GLN A 184 13.20 10.51 -1.01
C GLN A 184 13.76 11.07 0.31
N HIS A 185 13.14 10.75 1.46
CA HIS A 185 13.43 11.41 2.72
C HIS A 185 13.67 10.44 3.88
N ASP A 186 14.94 10.14 4.18
CA ASP A 186 15.33 9.29 5.31
C ASP A 186 14.93 9.85 6.69
N PHE A 187 14.53 11.14 6.77
CA PHE A 187 14.06 11.76 8.01
C PHE A 187 12.57 11.55 8.28
N LEU A 188 11.84 10.84 7.39
CA LEU A 188 10.41 10.53 7.55
C LEU A 188 10.19 9.04 7.81
N ASP A 189 9.39 8.73 8.83
CA ASP A 189 8.88 7.39 9.11
C ASP A 189 7.48 7.17 8.50
N GLU A 190 6.72 8.25 8.30
CA GLU A 190 5.38 8.16 7.70
C GLU A 190 5.02 9.43 6.93
N VAL A 191 4.37 9.25 5.80
CA VAL A 191 3.67 10.29 5.04
C VAL A 191 2.25 9.80 4.79
N VAL A 192 1.27 10.62 5.17
CA VAL A 192 -0.16 10.33 4.94
C VAL A 192 -0.80 11.57 4.32
N ILE A 193 -1.43 11.43 3.16
CA ILE A 193 -2.17 12.51 2.51
C ILE A 193 -3.67 12.29 2.76
N ILE A 194 -4.30 13.26 3.40
CA ILE A 194 -5.74 13.27 3.69
C ILE A 194 -6.40 14.50 3.08
N ARG A 195 -7.72 14.60 3.15
CA ARG A 195 -8.45 15.82 2.78
C ARG A 195 -8.52 16.76 3.97
N ASP A 196 -8.23 18.05 3.74
CA ASP A 196 -8.56 19.11 4.68
C ASP A 196 -10.08 19.42 4.67
N LYS A 197 -10.52 20.38 5.50
CA LYS A 197 -11.92 20.84 5.55
C LYS A 197 -12.48 21.36 4.23
N SER A 198 -11.62 21.75 3.29
CA SER A 198 -11.98 22.22 1.95
C SER A 198 -11.88 21.15 0.86
N GLY A 199 -11.51 19.92 1.23
CA GLY A 199 -11.29 18.81 0.32
C GLY A 199 -9.93 18.82 -0.38
N LYS A 200 -8.99 19.69 0.05
CA LYS A 200 -7.65 19.78 -0.52
C LYS A 200 -6.70 18.78 0.14
N PRO A 201 -5.65 18.33 -0.59
CA PRO A 201 -4.69 17.39 -0.05
C PRO A 201 -3.83 17.99 1.06
N GLN A 202 -3.90 17.39 2.24
CA GLN A 202 -3.19 17.77 3.45
C GLN A 202 -2.20 16.69 3.84
N PRO A 203 -0.88 16.89 3.66
CA PRO A 203 0.12 15.96 4.16
C PRO A 203 0.22 15.98 5.68
N ILE A 204 0.29 14.81 6.27
CA ILE A 204 0.63 14.55 7.67
C ILE A 204 1.95 13.80 7.65
N LEU A 205 2.96 14.29 8.38
CA LEU A 205 4.30 13.72 8.39
C LEU A 205 4.67 13.27 9.80
N ALA A 206 5.18 12.06 9.94
CA ALA A 206 5.87 11.62 11.14
C ALA A 206 7.37 11.55 10.87
N LEU A 207 8.15 12.17 11.75
CA LEU A 207 9.61 12.14 11.66
C LEU A 207 10.16 10.83 12.19
N ALA A 208 11.25 10.36 11.62
CA ALA A 208 12.02 9.25 12.13
C ALA A 208 12.62 9.59 13.51
N ASP A 209 12.95 8.57 14.29
CA ASP A 209 13.52 8.72 15.62
C ASP A 209 14.77 9.62 15.60
N ASN A 210 14.74 10.68 16.41
CA ASN A 210 15.81 11.70 16.52
C ASN A 210 16.10 12.48 15.24
N ALA A 211 15.23 12.42 14.23
CA ALA A 211 15.37 13.24 13.03
C ALA A 211 14.77 14.64 13.23
N GLU A 212 15.30 15.60 12.50
CA GLU A 212 14.74 16.96 12.37
C GLU A 212 14.18 17.16 10.96
N MET A 213 13.17 17.99 10.84
CA MET A 213 12.54 18.29 9.56
C MET A 213 13.46 19.11 8.67
N ASP A 214 13.83 18.58 7.50
CA ASP A 214 14.51 19.34 6.44
C ASP A 214 13.47 20.00 5.51
N TRP A 215 13.08 21.21 5.85
CA TRP A 215 12.13 21.99 5.07
C TRP A 215 12.61 22.29 3.65
N SER A 216 13.92 22.45 3.44
CA SER A 216 14.45 22.72 2.11
C SER A 216 14.31 21.51 1.18
N ALA A 217 14.65 20.32 1.69
CA ALA A 217 14.47 19.07 0.97
C ALA A 217 12.98 18.80 0.69
N TRP A 218 12.12 19.00 1.69
CA TRP A 218 10.68 18.83 1.53
C TRP A 218 10.10 19.71 0.42
N TRP A 219 10.34 21.02 0.46
CA TRP A 219 9.79 21.92 -0.57
C TRP A 219 10.34 21.62 -1.96
N ALA A 220 11.60 21.18 -2.07
CA ALA A 220 12.18 20.77 -3.34
C ALA A 220 11.51 19.51 -3.91
N SER A 221 11.14 18.54 -3.05
CA SER A 221 10.57 17.26 -3.49
C SER A 221 9.13 17.35 -4.01
N ILE A 222 8.38 18.37 -3.62
CA ILE A 222 6.97 18.51 -4.01
C ILE A 222 6.73 19.48 -5.18
N VAL A 223 7.78 20.08 -5.75
CA VAL A 223 7.66 21.10 -6.83
C VAL A 223 6.91 20.58 -8.06
N ASP A 224 7.19 19.33 -8.44
CA ASP A 224 6.61 18.68 -9.64
C ASP A 224 5.37 17.81 -9.31
N LEU A 225 4.96 17.79 -8.03
CA LEU A 225 3.78 17.04 -7.59
C LEU A 225 2.49 17.88 -7.74
N PRO A 226 1.31 17.26 -7.72
CA PRO A 226 0.06 17.98 -7.54
C PRO A 226 0.11 18.88 -6.30
N PHE A 227 -0.72 19.92 -6.27
CA PHE A 227 -0.77 20.82 -5.13
C PHE A 227 -0.98 20.06 -3.82
N LEU A 228 -0.12 20.30 -2.84
CA LEU A 228 -0.22 19.85 -1.46
C LEU A 228 -0.24 21.05 -0.52
N ASN A 229 -1.07 21.00 0.53
CA ASN A 229 -1.04 22.01 1.60
C ASN A 229 0.31 21.95 2.35
N GLU A 230 0.59 22.96 3.16
CA GLU A 230 1.70 22.93 4.13
C GLU A 230 1.52 21.72 5.07
N PRO A 231 2.56 20.88 5.25
CA PRO A 231 2.41 19.66 6.01
C PRO A 231 2.22 19.91 7.51
N ILE A 232 1.49 18.99 8.15
CA ILE A 232 1.34 18.95 9.60
C ILE A 232 2.28 17.88 10.14
N LEU A 233 3.15 18.23 11.09
CA LEU A 233 3.97 17.27 11.81
C LEU A 233 3.14 16.63 12.93
N MET A 234 3.17 15.31 13.02
CA MET A 234 2.46 14.52 14.02
C MET A 234 3.35 13.37 14.49
N ALA A 235 3.32 13.04 15.77
CA ALA A 235 4.06 11.88 16.24
C ALA A 235 3.48 10.59 15.62
N TYR A 236 4.35 9.64 15.29
CA TYR A 236 3.95 8.38 14.63
C TYR A 236 2.81 7.66 15.38
N ASP A 237 2.89 7.64 16.73
CA ASP A 237 1.91 6.98 17.59
C ASP A 237 0.59 7.77 17.76
N GLU A 238 0.55 9.04 17.33
CA GLU A 238 -0.67 9.86 17.32
C GLU A 238 -1.50 9.66 16.05
N ILE A 239 -0.90 9.09 14.99
CA ILE A 239 -1.61 8.77 13.75
C ILE A 239 -2.55 7.59 14.01
N PRO A 240 -3.88 7.76 13.88
CA PRO A 240 -4.85 6.70 14.20
C PRO A 240 -4.72 5.51 13.26
N ARG A 241 -4.65 4.30 13.84
CA ARG A 241 -4.46 3.05 13.11
C ARG A 241 -5.47 1.98 13.50
N THR A 242 -5.70 1.05 12.60
CA THR A 242 -6.45 -0.18 12.89
C THR A 242 -5.59 -1.14 13.73
N ALA A 243 -6.21 -2.23 14.22
CA ALA A 243 -5.47 -3.32 14.88
C ALA A 243 -4.42 -3.99 13.96
N THR A 244 -4.56 -3.84 12.64
CA THR A 244 -3.60 -4.32 11.63
C THR A 244 -2.65 -3.21 11.15
N MET A 245 -2.48 -2.16 11.94
CA MET A 245 -1.58 -1.02 11.73
C MET A 245 -1.86 -0.15 10.50
N LYS A 246 -3.00 -0.34 9.83
CA LYS A 246 -3.41 0.53 8.70
C LYS A 246 -3.86 1.90 9.21
N VAL A 247 -3.41 2.98 8.57
CA VAL A 247 -3.84 4.33 8.88
C VAL A 247 -5.34 4.50 8.66
N GLN A 248 -6.02 5.06 9.65
CA GLN A 248 -7.44 5.40 9.60
C GLN A 248 -7.63 6.83 9.10
N ARG A 249 -7.49 7.06 7.79
CA ARG A 249 -7.53 8.41 7.17
C ARG A 249 -8.79 9.19 7.54
N LEU A 250 -9.97 8.57 7.48
CA LEU A 250 -11.23 9.23 7.84
C LEU A 250 -11.31 9.61 9.34
N ALA A 251 -10.60 8.90 10.22
CA ALA A 251 -10.50 9.29 11.62
C ALA A 251 -9.60 10.52 11.75
N LEU A 252 -8.46 10.50 11.07
CA LEU A 252 -7.50 11.61 11.03
C LEU A 252 -8.13 12.89 10.44
N GLU A 253 -8.86 12.78 9.32
CA GLU A 253 -9.63 13.89 8.73
C GLU A 253 -10.62 14.50 9.74
N ARG A 254 -11.36 13.67 10.48
CA ARG A 254 -12.32 14.13 11.48
C ARG A 254 -11.66 14.83 12.68
N ASP A 255 -10.50 14.36 13.09
CA ASP A 255 -9.79 14.91 14.24
C ASP A 255 -9.15 16.26 13.92
N LEU A 256 -8.62 16.44 12.71
CA LEU A 256 -8.08 17.71 12.22
C LEU A 256 -9.17 18.70 11.76
N ALA A 257 -10.41 18.22 11.63
CA ALA A 257 -11.55 19.09 11.33
C ALA A 257 -12.16 19.79 12.56
N LYS A 258 -11.77 19.42 13.77
CA LYS A 258 -12.22 20.03 15.03
C LYS A 258 -11.49 21.34 15.29
#